data_e999d9b1ce9185645c8c7de3d96c311d
#
_entry.id   e999d9b1ce9185645c8c7de3d96c311d
#
_cell.length_a   1.000
_cell.length_b   1.000
_cell.length_c   1.000
_cell.angle_alpha   90.00
_cell.angle_beta   90.00
_cell.angle_gamma   90.00
#
_symmetry.space_group_name_H-M   'P 1'
#
loop_
_entity.id
_entity.type
_entity.pdbx_description
1 polymer ?
#
loop_
_entity_poly.entity_id
_entity_poly.type
_entity_poly.pdbx_seq_one_letter_code
_entity_poly.pdbx_strand_id
1 'polypeptide(L)'
;MFKKITICFLSIAVILTSTLPVFAETNPDETRENYIKWIDFTPTTAALKDALTYDIDTHDQALHLSWIELLALVAAQNGGDFSNYKSSQMKTFAEKLAEGNTSESLCSNSKLYRYYLEAYTAILGGMVGNFEAVKIIEDGREMREMSYGLRVFSPIASGYYYNDYDDFGVSRSYGYKRRHLGHDIMGSVGTPIVAVESGYVEACGWNQYGGWRIGIRSFDGKRYYYYAHLRKNHPYNDIYEGKIINAGEVIGYLGMTGYSAKENVNNIDVPHLHYGLQIIFDPSQKDGWNQIWVDMYALTAFLSQNRAPTVISSDEKERKSTVYYVYSETPD
;
A
#
# COMPACT_ATOMS: atom_id res chain seq x y z
N MET A 1 -71.14 -62.43 15.85
CA MET A 1 -71.82 -61.17 15.60
C MET A 1 -70.93 -60.06 16.19
N PHE A 2 -69.92 -59.60 15.42
CA PHE A 2 -68.89 -58.64 15.87
C PHE A 2 -69.28 -57.22 15.37
N LYS A 3 -69.55 -56.32 16.32
CA LYS A 3 -69.77 -54.88 16.00
C LYS A 3 -68.37 -54.23 15.69
N LYS A 4 -68.27 -53.65 14.53
CA LYS A 4 -67.12 -52.80 14.14
C LYS A 4 -67.32 -51.42 14.79
N ILE A 5 -66.39 -50.97 15.62
CA ILE A 5 -66.25 -49.63 16.13
C ILE A 5 -65.40 -48.85 15.17
N THR A 6 -66.00 -47.84 14.54
CA THR A 6 -65.27 -46.89 13.68
C THR A 6 -64.77 -45.75 14.55
N ILE A 7 -63.43 -45.61 14.67
CA ILE A 7 -62.78 -44.48 15.36
C ILE A 7 -62.49 -43.45 14.32
N CYS A 8 -63.16 -42.26 14.45
CA CYS A 8 -62.82 -41.07 13.63
C CYS A 8 -61.65 -40.36 14.24
N PHE A 9 -60.52 -40.33 13.52
CA PHE A 9 -59.40 -39.46 13.89
C PHE A 9 -59.67 -38.05 13.33
N LEU A 10 -59.85 -37.09 14.25
CA LEU A 10 -59.89 -35.67 13.94
C LEU A 10 -58.44 -35.15 13.86
N SER A 11 -57.94 -34.91 12.64
CA SER A 11 -56.65 -34.31 12.43
C SER A 11 -56.72 -32.82 12.64
N ILE A 12 -56.21 -32.33 13.75
CA ILE A 12 -56.00 -30.89 13.97
C ILE A 12 -54.72 -30.48 13.24
N ALA A 13 -54.88 -29.81 12.12
CA ALA A 13 -53.75 -29.16 11.44
C ALA A 13 -53.37 -27.88 12.20
N VAL A 14 -52.26 -27.92 12.91
CA VAL A 14 -51.65 -26.74 13.51
C VAL A 14 -50.88 -26.03 12.39
N ILE A 15 -51.41 -24.95 11.88
CA ILE A 15 -50.72 -24.06 10.97
C ILE A 15 -49.74 -23.24 11.81
N LEU A 16 -48.46 -23.66 11.84
CA LEU A 16 -47.36 -22.81 12.32
C LEU A 16 -47.12 -21.73 11.26
N THR A 17 -47.62 -20.53 11.47
CA THR A 17 -47.18 -19.34 10.76
C THR A 17 -45.81 -18.97 11.29
N SER A 18 -44.74 -19.44 10.64
CA SER A 18 -43.39 -18.91 10.85
C SER A 18 -43.34 -17.51 10.23
N THR A 19 -43.45 -16.49 11.07
CA THR A 19 -43.04 -15.14 10.69
C THR A 19 -41.52 -15.15 10.55
N LEU A 20 -41.03 -15.34 9.33
CA LEU A 20 -39.65 -15.01 9.00
C LEU A 20 -39.47 -13.51 9.25
N PRO A 21 -38.40 -13.09 9.93
CA PRO A 21 -38.08 -11.68 9.98
C PRO A 21 -37.87 -11.21 8.54
N VAL A 22 -38.72 -10.28 8.10
CA VAL A 22 -38.46 -9.49 6.90
C VAL A 22 -37.24 -8.67 7.24
N PHE A 23 -36.06 -9.14 6.82
CA PHE A 23 -34.92 -8.26 6.69
C PHE A 23 -35.37 -7.22 5.67
N ALA A 24 -35.57 -5.99 6.12
CA ALA A 24 -35.70 -4.86 5.23
C ALA A 24 -34.46 -4.94 4.30
N GLU A 25 -34.68 -5.15 3.02
CA GLU A 25 -33.68 -4.89 2.02
C GLU A 25 -33.33 -3.41 2.17
N THR A 26 -32.25 -3.14 2.92
CA THR A 26 -31.60 -1.84 2.87
C THR A 26 -31.16 -1.68 1.43
N ASN A 27 -31.75 -0.68 0.79
CA ASN A 27 -31.43 -0.31 -0.59
C ASN A 27 -29.89 -0.24 -0.71
N PRO A 28 -29.22 -1.08 -1.50
CA PRO A 28 -27.76 -1.12 -1.58
C PRO A 28 -27.16 0.20 -2.03
N ASP A 29 -27.97 1.12 -2.54
CA ASP A 29 -27.56 2.41 -3.08
C ASP A 29 -27.45 3.54 -2.04
N GLU A 30 -28.09 3.44 -0.87
CA GLU A 30 -28.04 4.52 0.13
C GLU A 30 -26.80 4.53 1.04
N THR A 31 -26.03 3.43 1.10
CA THR A 31 -24.78 3.34 1.88
C THR A 31 -23.51 3.54 1.07
N ARG A 32 -23.62 3.74 -0.24
CA ARG A 32 -22.46 3.75 -1.18
C ARG A 32 -21.88 5.12 -1.52
N GLU A 33 -22.34 6.21 -0.95
CA GLU A 33 -22.13 7.50 -1.62
C GLU A 33 -21.02 8.42 -1.07
N ASN A 34 -20.34 8.09 0.01
CA ASN A 34 -19.46 9.07 0.67
C ASN A 34 -17.97 8.75 0.70
N TYR A 35 -17.46 7.80 -0.08
CA TYR A 35 -16.03 7.52 -0.13
C TYR A 35 -15.44 7.77 -1.52
N ILE A 36 -14.12 8.03 -1.57
CA ILE A 36 -13.38 8.26 -2.81
C ILE A 36 -13.35 6.99 -3.64
N LYS A 37 -13.79 7.08 -4.91
CA LYS A 37 -13.88 5.95 -5.87
C LYS A 37 -12.73 5.93 -6.87
N TRP A 38 -11.99 7.02 -6.99
CA TRP A 38 -10.86 7.17 -7.90
C TRP A 38 -9.91 8.25 -7.40
N ILE A 39 -8.62 8.10 -7.70
CA ILE A 39 -7.62 9.13 -7.46
C ILE A 39 -6.51 9.04 -8.48
N ASP A 40 -6.06 10.20 -8.97
CA ASP A 40 -4.79 10.37 -9.66
C ASP A 40 -3.77 10.90 -8.65
N PHE A 41 -2.65 10.19 -8.51
CA PHE A 41 -1.54 10.61 -7.64
C PHE A 41 -0.42 11.12 -8.52
N THR A 42 -0.28 12.43 -8.60
CA THR A 42 0.62 13.12 -9.52
C THR A 42 1.72 13.98 -8.90
N PRO A 43 1.92 14.00 -7.54
CA PRO A 43 3.01 14.76 -6.96
C PRO A 43 4.36 14.34 -7.54
N THR A 44 5.13 15.31 -8.01
CA THR A 44 6.49 15.07 -8.50
C THR A 44 7.44 14.74 -7.36
N THR A 45 8.55 14.07 -7.66
CA THR A 45 9.63 13.82 -6.69
C THR A 45 10.11 15.11 -6.00
N ALA A 46 10.13 16.23 -6.72
CA ALA A 46 10.48 17.54 -6.15
C ALA A 46 9.45 18.02 -5.12
N ALA A 47 8.14 17.89 -5.42
CA ALA A 47 7.09 18.28 -4.49
C ALA A 47 7.09 17.39 -3.23
N LEU A 48 7.28 16.09 -3.38
CA LEU A 48 7.41 15.14 -2.25
C LEU A 48 8.59 15.50 -1.36
N LYS A 49 9.74 15.84 -1.94
CA LYS A 49 10.95 16.21 -1.21
C LYS A 49 10.78 17.54 -0.46
N ASP A 50 10.23 18.55 -1.11
CA ASP A 50 10.00 19.86 -0.49
C ASP A 50 9.03 19.72 0.69
N ALA A 51 7.92 18.99 0.51
CA ALA A 51 6.94 18.75 1.57
C ALA A 51 7.54 18.00 2.78
N LEU A 52 8.30 16.93 2.51
CA LEU A 52 8.99 16.17 3.55
C LEU A 52 9.98 17.03 4.33
N THR A 53 10.70 17.95 3.65
CA THR A 53 11.63 18.86 4.32
C THR A 53 10.91 19.74 5.33
N TYR A 54 9.78 20.36 4.95
CA TYR A 54 8.98 21.15 5.90
C TYR A 54 8.45 20.32 7.06
N ASP A 55 7.98 19.11 6.81
CA ASP A 55 7.45 18.22 7.85
C ASP A 55 8.54 17.89 8.89
N ILE A 56 9.71 17.43 8.44
CA ILE A 56 10.84 17.10 9.32
C ILE A 56 11.36 18.33 10.07
N ASP A 57 11.55 19.47 9.37
CA ASP A 57 12.12 20.67 9.97
C ASP A 57 11.20 21.32 11.02
N THR A 58 9.92 20.98 11.01
CA THR A 58 8.91 21.62 11.89
C THR A 58 8.26 20.65 12.88
N HIS A 59 8.58 19.36 12.87
CA HIS A 59 7.85 18.37 13.68
C HIS A 59 7.88 18.65 15.21
N ASP A 60 8.98 19.22 15.71
CA ASP A 60 9.13 19.60 17.13
C ASP A 60 8.73 21.05 17.41
N GLN A 61 8.22 21.80 16.41
CA GLN A 61 7.85 23.20 16.57
C GLN A 61 6.40 23.36 17.03
N ALA A 62 6.05 24.53 17.55
CA ALA A 62 4.68 24.86 17.94
C ALA A 62 3.69 24.76 16.77
N LEU A 63 4.14 24.98 15.54
CA LEU A 63 3.43 24.72 14.31
C LEU A 63 4.16 23.63 13.54
N HIS A 64 3.55 22.47 13.44
CA HIS A 64 4.02 21.38 12.58
C HIS A 64 3.36 21.51 11.20
N LEU A 65 4.17 21.55 10.15
CA LEU A 65 3.72 21.62 8.75
C LEU A 65 3.71 20.22 8.14
N SER A 66 2.57 19.55 8.20
CA SER A 66 2.44 18.19 7.64
C SER A 66 2.68 18.17 6.14
N TRP A 67 3.52 17.25 5.67
CA TRP A 67 3.81 17.07 4.25
C TRP A 67 2.57 16.71 3.44
N ILE A 68 1.64 15.95 4.01
CA ILE A 68 0.36 15.60 3.37
C ILE A 68 -0.49 16.84 3.17
N GLU A 69 -0.57 17.70 4.19
CA GLU A 69 -1.34 18.93 4.15
C GLU A 69 -0.79 19.90 3.11
N LEU A 70 0.53 20.09 3.08
CA LEU A 70 1.20 20.95 2.09
C LEU A 70 0.99 20.43 0.67
N LEU A 71 1.12 19.14 0.43
CA LEU A 71 0.85 18.53 -0.87
C LEU A 71 -0.63 18.69 -1.28
N ALA A 72 -1.56 18.52 -0.33
CA ALA A 72 -2.99 18.73 -0.60
C ALA A 72 -3.33 20.19 -0.95
N LEU A 73 -2.67 21.18 -0.32
CA LEU A 73 -2.80 22.58 -0.65
C LEU A 73 -2.34 22.88 -2.08
N VAL A 74 -1.17 22.39 -2.46
CA VAL A 74 -0.64 22.52 -3.83
C VAL A 74 -1.57 21.83 -4.84
N ALA A 75 -2.03 20.61 -4.53
CA ALA A 75 -2.97 19.87 -5.38
C ALA A 75 -4.28 20.65 -5.57
N ALA A 76 -4.84 21.18 -4.49
CA ALA A 76 -6.09 21.97 -4.56
C ALA A 76 -5.93 23.24 -5.39
N GLN A 77 -4.76 23.89 -5.31
CA GLN A 77 -4.44 25.07 -6.11
C GLN A 77 -4.32 24.73 -7.61
N ASN A 78 -3.72 23.61 -7.93
CA ASN A 78 -3.35 23.23 -9.30
C ASN A 78 -4.37 22.25 -9.96
N GLY A 79 -5.48 21.92 -9.29
CA GLY A 79 -6.44 20.93 -9.77
C GLY A 79 -5.88 19.50 -9.85
N GLY A 80 -4.87 19.19 -9.01
CA GLY A 80 -4.20 17.89 -8.96
C GLY A 80 -3.02 17.74 -9.91
N ASP A 81 -2.71 18.72 -10.75
CA ASP A 81 -1.62 18.69 -11.71
C ASP A 81 -0.33 19.27 -11.11
N PHE A 82 0.71 18.44 -10.98
CA PHE A 82 2.05 18.83 -10.51
C PHE A 82 3.07 19.00 -11.64
N SER A 83 2.68 18.92 -12.90
CA SER A 83 3.61 19.05 -14.05
C SER A 83 4.37 20.38 -14.07
N ASN A 84 3.73 21.46 -13.58
CA ASN A 84 4.31 22.80 -13.49
C ASN A 84 4.65 23.21 -12.04
N TYR A 85 4.80 22.25 -11.14
CA TYR A 85 5.14 22.52 -9.74
C TYR A 85 6.45 23.33 -9.62
N LYS A 86 6.44 24.28 -8.70
CA LYS A 86 7.61 25.06 -8.29
C LYS A 86 7.68 25.11 -6.77
N SER A 87 8.87 24.94 -6.19
CA SER A 87 9.10 24.98 -4.74
C SER A 87 8.58 26.28 -4.09
N SER A 88 8.52 27.38 -4.86
CA SER A 88 7.94 28.65 -4.39
C SER A 88 6.45 28.57 -4.03
N GLN A 89 5.69 27.65 -4.64
CA GLN A 89 4.27 27.46 -4.31
C GLN A 89 4.14 26.89 -2.89
N MET A 90 4.88 25.84 -2.58
CA MET A 90 4.90 25.22 -1.26
C MET A 90 5.44 26.19 -0.19
N LYS A 91 6.53 26.90 -0.51
CA LYS A 91 7.08 27.94 0.37
C LYS A 91 6.03 28.99 0.73
N THR A 92 5.24 29.45 -0.25
CA THR A 92 4.16 30.43 -0.01
C THR A 92 3.10 29.88 0.95
N PHE A 93 2.72 28.61 0.82
CA PHE A 93 1.78 27.98 1.76
C PHE A 93 2.37 27.86 3.16
N ALA A 94 3.62 27.39 3.27
CA ALA A 94 4.31 27.27 4.56
C ALA A 94 4.40 28.62 5.29
N GLU A 95 4.78 29.70 4.58
CA GLU A 95 4.85 31.05 5.14
C GLU A 95 3.47 31.54 5.64
N LYS A 96 2.42 31.36 4.85
CA LYS A 96 1.06 31.75 5.25
C LYS A 96 0.52 30.97 6.43
N LEU A 97 0.81 29.67 6.52
CA LEU A 97 0.47 28.84 7.70
C LEU A 97 1.22 29.35 8.94
N ALA A 98 2.50 29.72 8.80
CA ALA A 98 3.29 30.32 9.88
C ALA A 98 2.75 31.69 10.33
N GLU A 99 2.09 32.44 9.45
CA GLU A 99 1.39 33.69 9.77
C GLU A 99 0.06 33.46 10.52
N GLY A 100 -0.35 32.19 10.74
CA GLY A 100 -1.57 31.82 11.47
C GLY A 100 -2.80 31.62 10.59
N ASN A 101 -2.65 31.55 9.26
CA ASN A 101 -3.75 31.15 8.39
C ASN A 101 -4.04 29.64 8.55
N THR A 102 -5.28 29.25 8.35
CA THR A 102 -5.65 27.83 8.28
C THR A 102 -5.56 27.33 6.84
N SER A 103 -5.26 26.04 6.65
CA SER A 103 -5.19 25.43 5.32
C SER A 103 -6.48 25.61 4.53
N GLU A 104 -7.63 25.51 5.17
CA GLU A 104 -8.93 25.76 4.52
C GLU A 104 -9.09 27.21 4.04
N SER A 105 -8.57 28.20 4.80
CA SER A 105 -8.63 29.62 4.41
C SER A 105 -7.74 29.96 3.22
N LEU A 106 -6.69 29.16 3.00
CA LEU A 106 -5.76 29.33 1.89
C LEU A 106 -6.27 28.73 0.57
N CYS A 107 -7.35 27.96 0.61
CA CYS A 107 -7.91 27.30 -0.55
C CYS A 107 -9.11 28.05 -1.12
N SER A 108 -9.09 28.36 -2.42
CA SER A 108 -10.25 28.88 -3.15
C SER A 108 -11.39 27.85 -3.24
N ASN A 109 -11.07 26.57 -3.14
CA ASN A 109 -12.00 25.44 -3.17
C ASN A 109 -11.72 24.45 -2.02
N SER A 110 -12.37 24.68 -0.89
CA SER A 110 -12.21 23.85 0.31
C SER A 110 -12.66 22.39 0.12
N LYS A 111 -13.60 22.11 -0.81
CA LYS A 111 -14.01 20.73 -1.11
C LYS A 111 -12.89 19.98 -1.83
N LEU A 112 -12.21 20.63 -2.76
CA LEU A 112 -11.09 20.04 -3.49
C LEU A 112 -9.91 19.80 -2.56
N TYR A 113 -9.63 20.74 -1.65
CA TYR A 113 -8.61 20.55 -0.62
C TYR A 113 -8.90 19.34 0.26
N ARG A 114 -10.12 19.21 0.81
CA ARG A 114 -10.49 18.04 1.63
C ARG A 114 -10.39 16.72 0.86
N TYR A 115 -10.77 16.73 -0.41
CA TYR A 115 -10.60 15.55 -1.27
C TYR A 115 -9.13 15.13 -1.37
N TYR A 116 -8.20 16.07 -1.68
CA TYR A 116 -6.77 15.72 -1.76
C TYR A 116 -6.17 15.38 -0.41
N LEU A 117 -6.59 16.05 0.66
CA LEU A 117 -6.14 15.72 2.02
C LEU A 117 -6.50 14.27 2.38
N GLU A 118 -7.74 13.86 2.17
CA GLU A 118 -8.19 12.49 2.42
C GLU A 118 -7.46 11.48 1.52
N ALA A 119 -7.35 11.78 0.24
CA ALA A 119 -6.68 10.93 -0.73
C ALA A 119 -5.19 10.75 -0.43
N TYR A 120 -4.48 11.84 -0.15
CA TYR A 120 -3.05 11.77 0.14
C TYR A 120 -2.78 11.19 1.53
N THR A 121 -3.68 11.36 2.50
CA THR A 121 -3.62 10.64 3.78
C THR A 121 -3.71 9.14 3.57
N ALA A 122 -4.59 8.66 2.69
CA ALA A 122 -4.67 7.24 2.39
C ALA A 122 -3.40 6.70 1.71
N ILE A 123 -2.75 7.48 0.83
CA ILE A 123 -1.54 7.06 0.11
C ILE A 123 -0.28 7.19 0.98
N LEU A 124 -0.12 8.30 1.70
CA LEU A 124 1.13 8.72 2.34
C LEU A 124 1.12 8.62 3.87
N GLY A 125 -0.04 8.39 4.49
CA GLY A 125 -0.24 8.56 5.94
C GLY A 125 0.64 7.71 6.84
N GLY A 126 1.13 6.57 6.37
CA GLY A 126 2.05 5.71 7.12
C GLY A 126 3.53 5.98 6.86
N MET A 127 3.88 6.93 5.98
CA MET A 127 5.24 7.05 5.45
C MET A 127 6.15 7.99 6.24
N VAL A 128 5.58 8.93 6.99
CA VAL A 128 6.33 9.86 7.85
C VAL A 128 5.79 9.78 9.26
N GLY A 129 6.66 9.83 10.25
CA GLY A 129 6.30 9.79 11.66
C GLY A 129 7.44 9.30 12.55
N ASN A 130 7.12 9.00 13.81
CA ASN A 130 8.07 8.40 14.76
C ASN A 130 8.33 6.93 14.41
N PHE A 131 9.57 6.50 14.58
CA PHE A 131 9.99 5.12 14.43
C PHE A 131 11.25 4.84 15.24
N GLU A 132 11.47 3.58 15.55
CA GLU A 132 12.73 3.09 16.09
C GLU A 132 13.57 2.57 14.93
N ALA A 133 14.69 3.24 14.63
CA ALA A 133 15.67 2.75 13.68
C ALA A 133 16.50 1.64 14.32
N VAL A 134 16.45 0.43 13.76
CA VAL A 134 17.26 -0.71 14.19
C VAL A 134 18.38 -0.91 13.19
N LYS A 135 19.63 -0.87 13.69
CA LYS A 135 20.83 -1.09 12.89
C LYS A 135 21.61 -2.27 13.44
N ILE A 136 21.83 -3.27 12.60
CA ILE A 136 22.68 -4.43 12.93
C ILE A 136 24.14 -4.04 12.66
N ILE A 137 24.97 -4.08 13.69
CA ILE A 137 26.41 -3.80 13.59
C ILE A 137 27.23 -5.08 13.33
N GLU A 138 28.53 -4.94 13.04
CA GLU A 138 29.40 -6.03 12.56
C GLU A 138 29.46 -7.25 13.49
N ASP A 139 29.28 -7.07 14.79
CA ASP A 139 29.25 -8.18 15.77
C ASP A 139 27.85 -8.80 15.94
N GLY A 140 26.87 -8.39 15.13
CA GLY A 140 25.49 -8.90 15.17
C GLY A 140 24.60 -8.26 16.24
N ARG A 141 25.10 -7.29 17.01
CA ARG A 141 24.27 -6.55 17.97
C ARG A 141 23.37 -5.54 17.25
N GLU A 142 22.22 -5.31 17.85
CA GLU A 142 21.28 -4.27 17.43
C GLU A 142 21.59 -2.96 18.15
N MET A 143 21.72 -1.89 17.38
CA MET A 143 21.64 -0.52 17.88
C MET A 143 20.26 0.02 17.55
N ARG A 144 19.60 0.64 18.52
CA ARG A 144 18.24 1.15 18.40
C ARG A 144 18.19 2.63 18.74
N GLU A 145 17.56 3.42 17.91
CA GLU A 145 17.46 4.87 18.06
C GLU A 145 16.07 5.34 17.63
N MET A 146 15.41 6.12 18.50
CA MET A 146 14.17 6.78 18.16
C MET A 146 14.43 7.95 17.21
N SER A 147 13.65 8.04 16.16
CA SER A 147 13.78 9.06 15.12
C SER A 147 12.42 9.50 14.63
N TYR A 148 12.36 10.68 14.03
CA TYR A 148 11.21 11.18 13.27
C TYR A 148 11.61 11.45 11.83
N GLY A 149 10.76 11.08 10.87
CA GLY A 149 10.97 11.36 9.45
C GLY A 149 10.38 10.29 8.55
N LEU A 150 11.00 10.12 7.38
CA LEU A 150 10.60 9.11 6.39
C LEU A 150 10.92 7.71 6.94
N ARG A 151 9.88 6.92 7.21
CA ARG A 151 9.98 5.59 7.83
C ARG A 151 9.68 4.43 6.88
N VAL A 152 9.81 4.67 5.58
CA VAL A 152 9.59 3.71 4.49
C VAL A 152 10.81 3.62 3.60
N PHE A 153 10.97 2.51 2.87
CA PHE A 153 12.12 2.24 2.00
C PHE A 153 11.70 2.08 0.54
N SER A 154 12.67 2.21 -0.37
CA SER A 154 12.54 1.71 -1.75
C SER A 154 12.35 0.19 -1.73
N PRO A 155 11.54 -0.40 -2.63
CA PRO A 155 11.33 -1.85 -2.67
C PRO A 155 12.59 -2.65 -3.03
N ILE A 156 13.62 -2.01 -3.59
CA ILE A 156 14.88 -2.66 -3.99
C ILE A 156 15.99 -2.33 -2.98
N ALA A 157 16.63 -3.35 -2.43
CA ALA A 157 17.72 -3.20 -1.47
C ALA A 157 18.89 -2.38 -2.03
N SER A 158 19.65 -1.73 -1.13
CA SER A 158 20.84 -0.95 -1.50
C SER A 158 21.93 -1.83 -2.14
N GLY A 159 22.70 -1.25 -3.08
CA GLY A 159 23.79 -1.93 -3.76
C GLY A 159 23.39 -2.74 -4.99
N TYR A 160 22.11 -2.78 -5.35
CA TYR A 160 21.60 -3.48 -6.55
C TYR A 160 21.15 -2.48 -7.61
N TYR A 161 21.62 -2.67 -8.85
CA TYR A 161 21.17 -1.88 -9.99
C TYR A 161 19.76 -2.29 -10.41
N TYR A 162 18.96 -1.30 -10.81
CA TYR A 162 17.65 -1.51 -11.41
C TYR A 162 17.30 -0.35 -12.36
N ASN A 163 16.37 -0.59 -13.28
CA ASN A 163 15.69 0.43 -14.05
C ASN A 163 14.20 0.43 -13.70
N ASP A 164 13.67 1.61 -13.42
CA ASP A 164 12.27 1.83 -13.12
C ASP A 164 11.57 2.41 -14.37
N TYR A 165 10.41 1.91 -14.71
CA TYR A 165 9.65 2.32 -15.88
C TYR A 165 8.32 2.93 -15.48
N ASP A 166 8.01 4.09 -16.08
CA ASP A 166 6.70 4.75 -15.96
C ASP A 166 5.71 4.07 -16.92
N ASP A 167 5.18 2.94 -16.49
CA ASP A 167 4.29 2.10 -17.28
C ASP A 167 2.95 1.77 -16.60
N PHE A 168 2.58 2.56 -15.58
CA PHE A 168 1.28 2.46 -14.94
C PHE A 168 0.15 2.72 -15.94
N GLY A 169 -0.90 1.91 -15.93
CA GLY A 169 -2.05 2.06 -16.82
C GLY A 169 -1.82 1.65 -18.27
N VAL A 170 -0.59 1.33 -18.67
CA VAL A 170 -0.27 0.83 -20.02
C VAL A 170 -1.04 -0.46 -20.31
N SER A 171 -1.53 -0.60 -21.55
CA SER A 171 -2.26 -1.80 -21.95
C SER A 171 -1.36 -3.03 -21.98
N ARG A 172 -1.77 -4.08 -21.27
CA ARG A 172 -1.13 -5.41 -21.28
C ARG A 172 -2.10 -6.43 -21.86
N SER A 173 -1.57 -7.49 -22.48
CA SER A 173 -2.37 -8.62 -22.96
C SER A 173 -1.71 -9.94 -22.58
N TYR A 174 -2.48 -10.79 -21.90
CA TYR A 174 -2.20 -12.20 -21.68
C TYR A 174 -3.54 -12.91 -21.58
N GLY A 175 -4.00 -13.43 -22.72
CA GLY A 175 -5.34 -14.00 -22.83
C GLY A 175 -6.49 -12.98 -22.93
N TYR A 176 -6.36 -11.79 -22.31
CA TYR A 176 -7.30 -10.67 -22.41
C TYR A 176 -6.57 -9.33 -22.18
N LYS A 177 -7.19 -8.24 -22.67
CA LYS A 177 -6.67 -6.89 -22.45
C LYS A 177 -6.93 -6.43 -21.02
N ARG A 178 -5.90 -5.88 -20.37
CA ARG A 178 -5.98 -5.29 -19.04
C ARG A 178 -5.06 -4.07 -18.94
N ARG A 179 -5.31 -3.23 -17.95
CA ARG A 179 -4.38 -2.16 -17.58
C ARG A 179 -3.29 -2.73 -16.66
N HIS A 180 -2.10 -2.18 -16.75
CA HIS A 180 -1.00 -2.42 -15.83
C HIS A 180 -1.29 -1.67 -14.52
N LEU A 181 -1.57 -2.37 -13.44
CA LEU A 181 -1.95 -1.81 -12.13
C LEU A 181 -0.77 -1.83 -11.16
N GLY A 182 0.31 -1.21 -11.55
CA GLY A 182 1.59 -1.13 -10.88
C GLY A 182 2.63 -0.64 -11.88
N HIS A 183 3.89 -0.76 -11.55
CA HIS A 183 4.96 -0.54 -12.52
C HIS A 183 6.04 -1.60 -12.38
N ASP A 184 6.81 -1.78 -13.44
CA ASP A 184 7.81 -2.83 -13.56
C ASP A 184 9.20 -2.26 -13.26
N ILE A 185 9.84 -2.79 -12.21
CA ILE A 185 11.19 -2.45 -11.80
C ILE A 185 12.12 -3.55 -12.32
N MET A 186 12.85 -3.24 -13.40
CA MET A 186 13.77 -4.19 -14.05
C MET A 186 15.02 -4.39 -13.22
N GLY A 187 15.45 -5.64 -13.02
CA GLY A 187 16.64 -5.96 -12.24
C GLY A 187 17.14 -7.38 -12.51
N SER A 188 18.18 -7.79 -11.82
CA SER A 188 18.71 -9.15 -11.94
C SER A 188 17.91 -10.13 -11.09
N VAL A 189 17.74 -11.36 -11.56
CA VAL A 189 17.16 -12.45 -10.75
C VAL A 189 17.96 -12.60 -9.46
N GLY A 190 17.26 -12.62 -8.32
CA GLY A 190 17.87 -12.72 -6.99
C GLY A 190 18.19 -11.37 -6.34
N THR A 191 17.89 -10.24 -6.99
CA THR A 191 17.93 -8.93 -6.34
C THR A 191 17.00 -8.95 -5.11
N PRO A 192 17.49 -8.60 -3.90
CA PRO A 192 16.65 -8.58 -2.70
C PRO A 192 15.57 -7.50 -2.78
N ILE A 193 14.36 -7.91 -2.45
CA ILE A 193 13.19 -7.05 -2.30
C ILE A 193 12.96 -6.82 -0.82
N VAL A 194 12.72 -5.58 -0.42
CA VAL A 194 12.43 -5.22 0.96
C VAL A 194 10.99 -4.69 1.11
N ALA A 195 10.43 -4.84 2.30
CA ALA A 195 9.16 -4.23 2.63
C ALA A 195 9.27 -2.70 2.57
N VAL A 196 8.41 -2.06 1.81
CA VAL A 196 8.39 -0.60 1.68
C VAL A 196 7.91 0.03 2.99
N GLU A 197 6.84 -0.46 3.55
CA GLU A 197 6.22 0.01 4.80
C GLU A 197 6.05 -1.18 5.76
N SER A 198 6.07 -0.92 7.06
CA SER A 198 5.71 -1.93 8.06
C SER A 198 4.23 -2.29 7.97
N GLY A 199 3.94 -3.56 8.22
CA GLY A 199 2.57 -4.06 8.12
C GLY A 199 2.49 -5.55 8.41
N TYR A 200 1.43 -6.18 7.95
CA TYR A 200 1.29 -7.63 8.02
C TYR A 200 1.14 -8.24 6.63
N VAL A 201 1.66 -9.42 6.46
CA VAL A 201 1.49 -10.20 5.23
C VAL A 201 0.02 -10.61 5.11
N GLU A 202 -0.71 -9.97 4.22
CA GLU A 202 -2.12 -10.28 3.98
C GLU A 202 -2.26 -11.45 3.01
N ALA A 203 -1.32 -11.59 2.08
CA ALA A 203 -1.33 -12.68 1.11
C ALA A 203 0.10 -13.03 0.67
N CYS A 204 0.38 -14.31 0.50
CA CYS A 204 1.57 -14.78 -0.17
C CYS A 204 1.25 -16.06 -0.96
N GLY A 205 2.20 -16.54 -1.77
CA GLY A 205 2.02 -17.75 -2.54
C GLY A 205 1.94 -17.52 -4.05
N TRP A 206 1.50 -18.53 -4.76
CA TRP A 206 1.40 -18.55 -6.22
C TRP A 206 0.06 -18.06 -6.73
N ASN A 207 0.08 -17.22 -7.77
CA ASN A 207 -1.06 -17.08 -8.67
C ASN A 207 -0.61 -17.13 -10.14
N GLN A 208 -1.53 -17.46 -11.05
CA GLN A 208 -1.18 -17.70 -12.45
C GLN A 208 -0.62 -16.48 -13.19
N TYR A 209 -0.94 -15.25 -12.76
CA TYR A 209 -0.49 -14.01 -13.39
C TYR A 209 0.78 -13.48 -12.76
N GLY A 210 0.77 -13.23 -11.46
CA GLY A 210 1.89 -12.68 -10.70
C GLY A 210 2.99 -13.68 -10.36
N GLY A 211 2.77 -14.99 -10.58
CA GLY A 211 3.70 -16.03 -10.13
C GLY A 211 3.80 -16.09 -8.62
N TRP A 212 4.99 -16.24 -8.09
CA TRP A 212 5.25 -16.05 -6.67
C TRP A 212 5.06 -14.58 -6.30
N ARG A 213 4.23 -14.30 -5.31
CA ARG A 213 3.85 -12.97 -4.90
C ARG A 213 3.78 -12.81 -3.39
N ILE A 214 3.89 -11.56 -2.93
CA ILE A 214 3.64 -11.12 -1.56
C ILE A 214 2.72 -9.91 -1.62
N GLY A 215 1.77 -9.85 -0.69
CA GLY A 215 0.95 -8.68 -0.42
C GLY A 215 1.07 -8.28 1.04
N ILE A 216 1.49 -7.04 1.31
CA ILE A 216 1.63 -6.49 2.66
C ILE A 216 0.61 -5.39 2.85
N ARG A 217 -0.23 -5.52 3.89
CA ARG A 217 -1.20 -4.50 4.30
C ARG A 217 -0.59 -3.66 5.41
N SER A 218 -0.65 -2.31 5.28
CA SER A 218 -0.27 -1.38 6.35
C SER A 218 -1.11 -1.59 7.61
N PHE A 219 -0.59 -1.21 8.78
CA PHE A 219 -1.29 -1.40 10.06
C PHE A 219 -2.62 -0.65 10.14
N ASP A 220 -2.75 0.52 9.51
CA ASP A 220 -4.01 1.26 9.42
C ASP A 220 -5.01 0.68 8.40
N GLY A 221 -4.64 -0.41 7.69
CA GLY A 221 -5.46 -1.10 6.72
C GLY A 221 -5.66 -0.36 5.38
N LYS A 222 -5.13 0.85 5.20
CA LYS A 222 -5.41 1.69 4.03
C LYS A 222 -4.61 1.33 2.80
N ARG A 223 -3.35 0.89 2.94
CA ARG A 223 -2.40 0.59 1.86
C ARG A 223 -2.14 -0.91 1.77
N TYR A 224 -2.14 -1.42 0.53
CA TYR A 224 -1.74 -2.79 0.23
C TYR A 224 -0.65 -2.78 -0.82
N TYR A 225 0.54 -3.18 -0.43
CA TYR A 225 1.72 -3.26 -1.28
C TYR A 225 1.80 -4.63 -1.92
N TYR A 226 1.83 -4.66 -3.25
CA TYR A 226 1.87 -5.89 -4.02
C TYR A 226 3.23 -6.06 -4.70
N TYR A 227 3.86 -7.20 -4.46
CA TYR A 227 5.17 -7.58 -4.99
C TYR A 227 5.00 -8.90 -5.74
N ALA A 228 5.28 -8.93 -7.05
CA ALA A 228 5.05 -10.11 -7.87
C ALA A 228 6.23 -10.44 -8.77
N HIS A 229 6.13 -11.56 -9.48
CA HIS A 229 7.16 -12.16 -10.34
C HIS A 229 8.42 -12.56 -9.59
N LEU A 230 8.27 -12.97 -8.32
CA LEU A 230 9.39 -13.33 -7.47
C LEU A 230 10.14 -14.57 -7.99
N ARG A 231 11.33 -14.81 -7.43
CA ARG A 231 12.26 -15.84 -7.86
C ARG A 231 11.68 -17.25 -7.75
N LYS A 232 11.97 -18.08 -8.75
CA LYS A 232 11.65 -19.51 -8.74
C LYS A 232 12.40 -20.26 -7.64
N ASN A 233 11.79 -21.28 -7.07
CA ASN A 233 12.29 -22.23 -6.07
C ASN A 233 12.55 -21.63 -4.67
N HIS A 234 12.92 -20.37 -4.56
CA HIS A 234 13.16 -19.69 -3.28
C HIS A 234 12.73 -18.22 -3.40
N PRO A 235 11.39 -17.97 -3.41
CA PRO A 235 10.85 -16.62 -3.62
C PRO A 235 10.94 -15.73 -2.40
N TYR A 236 10.91 -16.28 -1.20
CA TYR A 236 10.72 -15.59 0.08
C TYR A 236 11.82 -15.87 1.09
N ASN A 237 11.92 -14.96 2.06
CA ASN A 237 12.63 -15.14 3.31
C ASN A 237 11.62 -15.30 4.44
N ASP A 238 11.33 -16.54 4.86
CA ASP A 238 10.44 -16.82 6.02
C ASP A 238 9.16 -15.95 6.02
N ILE A 239 8.40 -16.00 4.93
CA ILE A 239 7.16 -15.23 4.74
C ILE A 239 5.96 -16.15 4.80
N TYR A 240 4.96 -15.77 5.61
CA TYR A 240 3.68 -16.46 5.74
C TYR A 240 2.57 -15.43 6.06
N GLU A 241 1.33 -15.77 5.74
CA GLU A 241 0.17 -14.91 5.98
C GLU A 241 -0.01 -14.66 7.49
N GLY A 242 -0.25 -13.41 7.84
CA GLY A 242 -0.35 -12.93 9.21
C GLY A 242 0.97 -12.49 9.85
N LYS A 243 2.13 -12.76 9.20
CA LYS A 243 3.43 -12.32 9.73
C LYS A 243 3.52 -10.78 9.73
N ILE A 244 3.96 -10.22 10.85
CA ILE A 244 4.34 -8.81 10.97
C ILE A 244 5.70 -8.62 10.30
N ILE A 245 5.81 -7.59 9.46
CA ILE A 245 7.02 -7.21 8.73
C ILE A 245 7.34 -5.76 9.04
N ASN A 246 8.61 -5.48 9.32
CA ASN A 246 9.10 -4.12 9.49
C ASN A 246 9.58 -3.53 8.15
N ALA A 247 9.39 -2.22 7.97
CA ALA A 247 9.90 -1.51 6.81
C ALA A 247 11.42 -1.70 6.67
N GLY A 248 11.89 -2.07 5.48
CA GLY A 248 13.29 -2.35 5.20
C GLY A 248 13.71 -3.82 5.38
N GLU A 249 12.90 -4.69 5.98
CA GLU A 249 13.22 -6.13 6.04
C GLU A 249 13.18 -6.78 4.64
N VAL A 250 14.14 -7.66 4.37
CA VAL A 250 14.13 -8.46 3.14
C VAL A 250 12.98 -9.45 3.19
N ILE A 251 12.07 -9.33 2.23
CA ILE A 251 10.87 -10.17 2.13
C ILE A 251 10.96 -11.23 1.03
N GLY A 252 11.80 -11.02 0.04
CA GLY A 252 11.93 -11.94 -1.09
C GLY A 252 12.93 -11.50 -2.12
N TYR A 253 12.85 -12.09 -3.31
CA TYR A 253 13.81 -11.87 -4.37
C TYR A 253 13.15 -11.68 -5.72
N LEU A 254 13.61 -10.70 -6.48
CA LEU A 254 13.20 -10.43 -7.86
C LEU A 254 13.43 -11.67 -8.73
N GLY A 255 12.49 -11.97 -9.61
CA GLY A 255 12.54 -13.13 -10.48
C GLY A 255 11.89 -12.93 -11.84
N MET A 256 11.28 -14.02 -12.35
CA MET A 256 10.66 -14.12 -13.67
C MET A 256 9.42 -15.04 -13.65
N THR A 257 8.88 -15.33 -12.45
CA THR A 257 7.76 -16.28 -12.32
C THR A 257 6.43 -15.61 -12.67
N GLY A 258 5.48 -16.41 -13.15
CA GLY A 258 4.13 -15.97 -13.47
C GLY A 258 3.70 -16.35 -14.88
N TYR A 259 2.54 -15.83 -15.31
CA TYR A 259 1.87 -16.14 -16.58
C TYR A 259 1.80 -17.64 -16.87
N SER A 260 1.52 -18.44 -15.85
CA SER A 260 1.43 -19.90 -15.93
C SER A 260 0.44 -20.45 -14.90
N ALA A 261 -0.44 -21.34 -15.32
CA ALA A 261 -1.28 -22.10 -14.41
C ALA A 261 -0.48 -23.12 -13.58
N LYS A 262 0.69 -23.53 -14.09
CA LYS A 262 1.60 -24.41 -13.35
C LYS A 262 2.46 -23.57 -12.42
N GLU A 263 2.47 -23.96 -11.15
CA GLU A 263 3.27 -23.31 -10.10
C GLU A 263 4.79 -23.41 -10.37
N ASN A 264 5.52 -22.42 -9.89
CA ASN A 264 6.97 -22.36 -9.88
C ASN A 264 7.63 -22.41 -11.27
N VAL A 265 7.03 -21.70 -12.24
CA VAL A 265 7.51 -21.60 -13.62
C VAL A 265 7.93 -20.17 -13.94
N ASN A 266 9.13 -20.03 -14.51
CA ASN A 266 9.56 -18.80 -15.17
C ASN A 266 8.92 -18.74 -16.57
N ASN A 267 7.97 -17.85 -16.77
CA ASN A 267 7.33 -17.64 -18.08
C ASN A 267 7.26 -16.15 -18.42
N ILE A 268 8.16 -15.38 -17.83
CA ILE A 268 8.41 -13.97 -18.11
C ILE A 268 9.78 -13.86 -18.73
N ASP A 269 9.90 -13.13 -19.84
CA ASP A 269 11.12 -13.07 -20.63
C ASP A 269 12.20 -12.18 -20.01
N VAL A 270 11.79 -11.09 -19.32
CA VAL A 270 12.71 -10.12 -18.72
C VAL A 270 12.53 -10.07 -17.21
N PRO A 271 13.58 -10.27 -16.40
CA PRO A 271 13.47 -10.24 -14.95
C PRO A 271 13.03 -8.86 -14.46
N HIS A 272 12.00 -8.81 -13.67
CA HIS A 272 11.51 -7.60 -13.02
C HIS A 272 10.70 -7.89 -11.76
N LEU A 273 10.59 -6.88 -10.91
CA LEU A 273 9.60 -6.82 -9.86
C LEU A 273 8.39 -6.06 -10.40
N HIS A 274 7.23 -6.70 -10.49
CA HIS A 274 5.96 -5.96 -10.62
C HIS A 274 5.58 -5.45 -9.22
N TYR A 275 5.54 -4.13 -9.08
CA TYR A 275 5.27 -3.44 -7.82
C TYR A 275 4.05 -2.54 -7.95
N GLY A 276 3.09 -2.69 -7.03
CA GLY A 276 1.86 -1.89 -7.03
C GLY A 276 1.42 -1.49 -5.63
N LEU A 277 0.66 -0.40 -5.56
CA LEU A 277 -0.02 0.06 -4.35
C LEU A 277 -1.51 0.15 -4.61
N GLN A 278 -2.28 -0.64 -3.86
CA GLN A 278 -3.73 -0.49 -3.77
C GLN A 278 -4.05 0.30 -2.50
N ILE A 279 -5.00 1.23 -2.62
CA ILE A 279 -5.57 1.94 -1.46
C ILE A 279 -7.06 1.67 -1.34
N ILE A 280 -7.56 1.75 -0.12
CA ILE A 280 -8.98 1.59 0.18
C ILE A 280 -9.49 2.70 1.10
N PHE A 281 -10.68 3.20 0.80
CA PHE A 281 -11.45 4.11 1.64
C PHE A 281 -12.64 3.37 2.26
N ASP A 282 -13.09 2.30 1.62
CA ASP A 282 -14.16 1.43 2.05
C ASP A 282 -13.79 -0.04 1.83
N PRO A 283 -14.16 -0.98 2.73
CA PRO A 283 -13.83 -2.40 2.58
C PRO A 283 -14.27 -3.02 1.26
N SER A 284 -15.33 -2.52 0.61
CA SER A 284 -15.79 -2.99 -0.70
C SER A 284 -14.80 -2.74 -1.84
N GLN A 285 -13.79 -1.89 -1.60
CA GLN A 285 -12.74 -1.59 -2.58
C GLN A 285 -11.55 -2.57 -2.51
N LYS A 286 -11.57 -3.48 -1.54
CA LYS A 286 -10.46 -4.43 -1.36
C LYS A 286 -10.37 -5.43 -2.51
N ASP A 287 -11.53 -5.88 -3.01
CA ASP A 287 -11.63 -6.93 -4.02
C ASP A 287 -12.52 -6.51 -5.19
N GLY A 288 -12.28 -7.11 -6.35
CA GLY A 288 -13.15 -6.97 -7.53
C GLY A 288 -12.92 -5.70 -8.35
N TRP A 289 -14.00 -5.09 -8.85
CA TRP A 289 -13.94 -4.00 -9.82
C TRP A 289 -13.76 -2.60 -9.20
N ASN A 290 -13.90 -2.48 -7.89
CA ASN A 290 -13.84 -1.21 -7.18
C ASN A 290 -12.43 -0.89 -6.64
N GLN A 291 -11.43 -1.69 -6.96
CA GLN A 291 -10.05 -1.49 -6.52
C GLN A 291 -9.48 -0.18 -7.05
N ILE A 292 -8.76 0.53 -6.17
CA ILE A 292 -8.01 1.74 -6.53
C ILE A 292 -6.52 1.39 -6.47
N TRP A 293 -5.88 1.38 -7.62
CA TRP A 293 -4.43 1.24 -7.74
C TRP A 293 -3.82 2.59 -8.09
N VAL A 294 -2.70 2.91 -7.47
CA VAL A 294 -2.06 4.22 -7.54
C VAL A 294 -0.81 4.13 -8.41
N ASP A 295 -0.61 5.14 -9.25
CA ASP A 295 0.66 5.32 -9.93
C ASP A 295 1.75 5.65 -8.91
N MET A 296 2.72 4.76 -8.78
CA MET A 296 3.79 4.83 -7.80
C MET A 296 5.12 5.33 -8.37
N TYR A 297 5.20 5.64 -9.66
CA TYR A 297 6.47 5.94 -10.31
C TYR A 297 7.23 7.08 -9.64
N ALA A 298 6.58 8.25 -9.47
CA ALA A 298 7.21 9.40 -8.81
C ALA A 298 7.57 9.12 -7.33
N LEU A 299 6.72 8.38 -6.62
CA LEU A 299 6.98 8.00 -5.23
C LEU A 299 8.12 6.98 -5.13
N THR A 300 8.19 5.99 -6.00
CA THR A 300 9.30 5.02 -6.04
C THR A 300 10.61 5.71 -6.38
N ALA A 301 10.60 6.65 -7.34
CA ALA A 301 11.75 7.48 -7.64
C ALA A 301 12.19 8.35 -6.43
N PHE A 302 11.24 8.91 -5.69
CA PHE A 302 11.51 9.62 -4.44
C PHE A 302 12.13 8.69 -3.38
N LEU A 303 11.57 7.49 -3.18
CA LEU A 303 12.06 6.49 -2.22
C LEU A 303 13.43 5.89 -2.61
N SER A 304 13.88 6.03 -3.85
CA SER A 304 15.18 5.51 -4.31
C SER A 304 16.37 6.03 -3.50
N GLN A 305 16.21 7.15 -2.79
CA GLN A 305 17.21 7.72 -1.88
C GLN A 305 17.25 7.00 -0.51
N ASN A 306 16.20 6.24 -0.15
CA ASN A 306 16.12 5.49 1.12
C ASN A 306 16.03 3.99 0.84
N ARG A 307 17.20 3.35 0.69
CA ARG A 307 17.32 1.93 0.34
C ARG A 307 17.97 1.16 1.48
N ALA A 308 17.32 0.08 1.93
CA ALA A 308 17.83 -0.73 3.02
C ALA A 308 19.10 -1.49 2.61
N PRO A 309 20.20 -1.37 3.38
CA PRO A 309 21.41 -2.16 3.14
C PRO A 309 21.20 -3.61 3.59
N THR A 310 21.84 -4.56 2.89
CA THR A 310 21.72 -5.98 3.16
C THR A 310 23.08 -6.68 3.21
N VAL A 311 23.16 -7.76 3.99
CA VAL A 311 24.29 -8.68 4.07
C VAL A 311 23.84 -10.11 3.72
N ILE A 312 24.79 -10.95 3.34
CA ILE A 312 24.55 -12.39 3.16
C ILE A 312 24.34 -13.01 4.54
N SER A 313 23.32 -13.84 4.70
CA SER A 313 23.11 -14.61 5.94
C SER A 313 24.22 -15.64 6.14
N SER A 314 24.35 -16.12 7.37
CA SER A 314 25.41 -17.09 7.76
C SER A 314 25.34 -18.43 7.00
N ASP A 315 24.17 -18.77 6.43
CA ASP A 315 23.97 -19.95 5.59
C ASP A 315 24.26 -19.72 4.11
N GLU A 316 24.70 -18.49 3.75
CA GLU A 316 25.05 -18.03 2.40
C GLU A 316 23.91 -18.09 1.36
N LYS A 317 22.68 -18.38 1.80
CA LYS A 317 21.53 -18.58 0.90
C LYS A 317 20.63 -17.37 0.79
N GLU A 318 20.56 -16.58 1.84
CA GLU A 318 19.63 -15.47 1.96
C GLU A 318 20.35 -14.13 2.21
N ARG A 319 19.61 -13.06 2.02
CA ARG A 319 20.00 -11.72 2.44
C ARG A 319 19.20 -11.31 3.66
N LYS A 320 19.85 -10.60 4.57
CA LYS A 320 19.22 -9.98 5.73
C LYS A 320 19.49 -8.48 5.69
N SER A 321 18.49 -7.69 6.02
CA SER A 321 18.65 -6.25 6.18
C SER A 321 19.50 -5.95 7.40
N THR A 322 20.37 -4.96 7.28
CA THR A 322 21.15 -4.45 8.41
C THR A 322 20.56 -3.16 8.97
N VAL A 323 19.56 -2.59 8.30
CA VAL A 323 18.77 -1.46 8.80
C VAL A 323 17.31 -1.72 8.47
N TYR A 324 16.45 -1.59 9.47
CA TYR A 324 15.00 -1.65 9.35
C TYR A 324 14.34 -0.73 10.39
N TYR A 325 13.06 -0.39 10.19
CA TYR A 325 12.35 0.53 11.05
C TYR A 325 11.17 -0.15 11.74
N VAL A 326 11.14 -0.06 13.07
CA VAL A 326 10.04 -0.54 13.90
C VAL A 326 9.14 0.66 14.23
N TYR A 327 7.84 0.53 13.94
CA TYR A 327 6.90 1.58 14.32
C TYR A 327 6.48 1.40 15.76
N SER A 328 6.52 2.49 16.54
CA SER A 328 6.10 2.49 17.95
C SER A 328 4.58 2.36 18.12
N GLU A 329 3.84 2.53 17.03
CA GLU A 329 2.38 2.43 16.98
C GLU A 329 1.99 1.19 16.19
N THR A 330 2.13 0.00 16.80
CA THR A 330 1.34 -1.15 16.36
C THR A 330 -0.08 -0.92 16.84
N PRO A 331 -1.11 -1.06 15.98
CA PRO A 331 -2.48 -1.10 16.45
C PRO A 331 -2.61 -2.22 17.47
N ASP A 332 -3.24 -1.93 18.62
CA ASP A 332 -3.64 -2.91 19.63
C ASP A 332 -4.59 -3.97 19.04
#